data_49e0bec82bb8387da30139ad672948e2
#
_entry.id   49e0bec82bb8387da30139ad672948e2
#
_cell.length_a   1.000
_cell.length_b   1.000
_cell.length_c   1.000
_cell.angle_alpha   90.00
_cell.angle_beta   90.00
_cell.angle_gamma   90.00
#
_symmetry.space_group_name_H-M   'P 1'
#
loop_
_entity.id
_entity.type
_entity.pdbx_description
1 polymer ?
#
loop_
_entity_poly.entity_id
_entity_poly.type
_entity_poly.pdbx_seq_one_letter_code
_entity_poly.pdbx_strand_id
1 'polypeptide(L)'
;MTLEVKPWKELSRKEINDIFSLRSEVFIVEQECAYQDVDGKDNQADHVMLHVDNELVGYTRVFPENTYFKEASFGRAVVKKNHRGEGYGHLLVDKSLEHLKAKKQSPIKISAQSYLKEFYASHGFIAKGDEYMEDGISHTAMYLDLWEKNIVKFVKTHFLQCLEFSINQIKTGCLFANPA
;
A
#
# COMPACT_ATOMS: atom_id res chain seq x y z
N MET A 1 8.89 -9.80 17.15
CA MET A 1 8.04 -9.34 16.05
C MET A 1 8.58 -9.84 14.73
N THR A 2 7.73 -10.42 13.87
CA THR A 2 8.08 -10.84 12.49
C THR A 2 7.04 -10.31 11.51
N LEU A 3 7.50 -9.91 10.31
CA LEU A 3 6.65 -9.43 9.21
C LEU A 3 7.04 -10.19 7.95
N GLU A 4 6.16 -11.04 7.47
CA GLU A 4 6.43 -11.97 6.38
C GLU A 4 5.35 -11.93 5.29
N VAL A 5 5.70 -12.40 4.09
CA VAL A 5 4.77 -12.53 2.98
C VAL A 5 4.83 -13.96 2.48
N LYS A 6 3.67 -14.62 2.39
CA LYS A 6 3.55 -15.98 1.86
C LYS A 6 2.45 -16.07 0.80
N PRO A 7 2.67 -16.80 -0.30
CA PRO A 7 1.57 -17.19 -1.18
C PRO A 7 0.68 -18.22 -0.46
N TRP A 8 -0.60 -18.29 -0.86
CA TRP A 8 -1.58 -19.20 -0.27
C TRP A 8 -1.08 -20.64 -0.05
N LYS A 9 -0.41 -21.20 -1.06
CA LYS A 9 0.07 -22.58 -1.03
C LYS A 9 1.14 -22.88 0.04
N GLU A 10 1.77 -21.84 0.57
CA GLU A 10 2.82 -21.96 1.60
C GLU A 10 2.29 -21.69 3.01
N LEU A 11 1.00 -21.30 3.12
CA LEU A 11 0.36 -21.12 4.41
C LEU A 11 0.09 -22.49 5.07
N SER A 12 0.46 -22.60 6.32
CA SER A 12 0.05 -23.71 7.19
C SER A 12 -1.44 -23.58 7.53
N ARG A 13 -2.04 -24.71 7.94
CA ARG A 13 -3.43 -24.71 8.42
C ARG A 13 -3.64 -23.78 9.61
N LYS A 14 -2.63 -23.66 10.47
CA LYS A 14 -2.67 -22.73 11.61
C LYS A 14 -2.73 -21.30 11.14
N GLU A 15 -1.87 -20.88 10.22
CA GLU A 15 -1.86 -19.51 9.66
C GLU A 15 -3.16 -19.17 8.97
N ILE A 16 -3.73 -20.09 8.19
CA ILE A 16 -5.05 -19.90 7.56
C ILE A 16 -6.13 -19.66 8.63
N ASN A 17 -6.14 -20.47 9.69
CA ASN A 17 -7.10 -20.31 10.78
C ASN A 17 -6.89 -18.96 11.50
N ASP A 18 -5.67 -18.57 11.80
CA ASP A 18 -5.35 -17.33 12.49
C ASP A 18 -5.75 -16.11 11.64
N ILE A 19 -5.50 -16.15 10.32
CA ILE A 19 -5.91 -15.10 9.36
C ILE A 19 -7.44 -14.93 9.40
N PHE A 20 -8.20 -16.02 9.25
CA PHE A 20 -9.66 -15.94 9.23
C PHE A 20 -10.23 -15.54 10.59
N SER A 21 -9.61 -15.98 11.69
CA SER A 21 -10.00 -15.56 13.03
C SER A 21 -9.81 -14.07 13.24
N LEU A 22 -8.64 -13.52 12.89
CA LEU A 22 -8.36 -12.09 13.01
C LEU A 22 -9.30 -11.25 12.12
N ARG A 23 -9.54 -11.67 10.88
CA ARG A 23 -10.45 -10.99 9.97
C ARG A 23 -11.89 -11.00 10.49
N SER A 24 -12.37 -12.16 10.96
CA SER A 24 -13.70 -12.27 11.54
C SER A 24 -13.87 -11.43 12.81
N GLU A 25 -12.85 -11.44 13.70
CA GLU A 25 -12.87 -10.62 14.92
C GLU A 25 -13.06 -9.14 14.60
N VAL A 26 -12.36 -8.62 13.59
CA VAL A 26 -12.38 -7.18 13.30
C VAL A 26 -13.47 -6.79 12.32
N PHE A 27 -13.58 -7.48 11.18
CA PHE A 27 -14.50 -7.06 10.13
C PHE A 27 -15.97 -7.45 10.38
N ILE A 28 -16.20 -8.56 11.09
CA ILE A 28 -17.56 -9.02 11.37
C ILE A 28 -17.99 -8.60 12.77
N VAL A 29 -17.22 -8.97 13.80
CA VAL A 29 -17.64 -8.78 15.20
C VAL A 29 -17.47 -7.33 15.65
N GLU A 30 -16.27 -6.75 15.45
CA GLU A 30 -16.00 -5.39 15.92
C GLU A 30 -16.73 -4.32 15.09
N GLN A 31 -16.75 -4.46 13.76
CA GLN A 31 -17.41 -3.52 12.86
C GLN A 31 -18.93 -3.75 12.76
N GLU A 32 -19.45 -4.79 13.41
CA GLU A 32 -20.89 -5.16 13.37
C GLU A 32 -21.43 -5.28 11.93
N CYS A 33 -20.58 -5.73 11.00
CA CYS A 33 -20.87 -5.81 9.58
C CYS A 33 -21.06 -7.25 9.14
N ALA A 34 -22.32 -7.66 8.91
CA ALA A 34 -22.65 -9.01 8.48
C ALA A 34 -22.49 -9.16 6.95
N TYR A 35 -21.30 -9.59 6.52
CA TYR A 35 -21.02 -9.86 5.11
C TYR A 35 -20.14 -11.12 4.95
N GLN A 36 -20.00 -11.59 3.71
CA GLN A 36 -19.21 -12.77 3.38
C GLN A 36 -17.71 -12.40 3.30
N ASP A 37 -17.01 -12.36 4.44
CA ASP A 37 -15.58 -12.02 4.47
C ASP A 37 -14.70 -13.03 3.72
N VAL A 38 -14.95 -14.33 3.88
CA VAL A 38 -14.29 -15.40 3.13
C VAL A 38 -14.92 -15.50 1.74
N ASP A 39 -14.38 -14.76 0.78
CA ASP A 39 -14.94 -14.52 -0.56
C ASP A 39 -14.42 -15.48 -1.65
N GLY A 40 -13.66 -16.51 -1.27
CA GLY A 40 -13.08 -17.50 -2.18
C GLY A 40 -11.88 -17.00 -3.00
N LYS A 41 -11.36 -15.80 -2.72
CA LYS A 41 -10.24 -15.20 -3.48
C LYS A 41 -8.90 -15.29 -2.75
N ASP A 42 -8.88 -15.81 -1.53
CA ASP A 42 -7.66 -15.91 -0.72
C ASP A 42 -6.58 -16.75 -1.40
N ASN A 43 -6.98 -17.79 -2.15
CA ASN A 43 -6.06 -18.66 -2.89
C ASN A 43 -5.35 -17.99 -4.09
N GLN A 44 -5.77 -16.80 -4.48
CA GLN A 44 -5.18 -16.01 -5.58
C GLN A 44 -4.30 -14.87 -5.07
N ALA A 45 -4.18 -14.75 -3.75
CA ALA A 45 -3.47 -13.67 -3.10
C ALA A 45 -2.14 -14.12 -2.50
N ASP A 46 -1.25 -13.14 -2.27
CA ASP A 46 -0.17 -13.26 -1.31
C ASP A 46 -0.61 -12.63 0.02
N HIS A 47 -0.15 -13.20 1.13
CA HIS A 47 -0.61 -12.88 2.48
C HIS A 47 0.53 -12.23 3.27
N VAL A 48 0.34 -10.98 3.66
CA VAL A 48 1.26 -10.26 4.54
C VAL A 48 0.80 -10.46 5.96
N MET A 49 1.66 -10.99 6.81
CA MET A 49 1.35 -11.37 8.19
C MET A 49 2.34 -10.70 9.14
N LEU A 50 1.82 -10.02 10.14
CA LEU A 50 2.57 -9.42 11.23
C LEU A 50 2.31 -10.20 12.52
N HIS A 51 3.36 -10.79 13.08
CA HIS A 51 3.30 -11.49 14.36
C HIS A 51 4.08 -10.75 15.44
N VAL A 52 3.51 -10.68 16.62
CA VAL A 52 4.16 -10.24 17.87
C VAL A 52 3.99 -11.37 18.89
N ASP A 53 5.08 -11.81 19.51
CA ASP A 53 5.09 -12.89 20.49
C ASP A 53 4.36 -14.17 20.02
N ASN A 54 4.57 -14.52 18.74
CA ASN A 54 3.94 -15.65 18.03
C ASN A 54 2.41 -15.53 17.82
N GLU A 55 1.80 -14.38 18.11
CA GLU A 55 0.41 -14.07 17.79
C GLU A 55 0.32 -13.29 16.48
N LEU A 56 -0.62 -13.64 15.59
CA LEU A 56 -0.96 -12.85 14.42
C LEU A 56 -1.74 -11.61 14.86
N VAL A 57 -1.10 -10.43 14.77
CA VAL A 57 -1.68 -9.16 15.21
C VAL A 57 -2.02 -8.22 14.07
N GLY A 58 -1.52 -8.50 12.88
CA GLY A 58 -1.81 -7.69 11.70
C GLY A 58 -1.75 -8.48 10.41
N TYR A 59 -2.55 -8.08 9.44
CA TYR A 59 -2.69 -8.80 8.19
C TYR A 59 -3.08 -7.88 7.03
N THR A 60 -2.62 -8.20 5.81
CA THR A 60 -3.18 -7.72 4.55
C THR A 60 -3.15 -8.81 3.49
N ARG A 61 -4.08 -8.72 2.53
CA ARG A 61 -4.19 -9.60 1.37
C ARG A 61 -3.79 -8.82 0.12
N VAL A 62 -2.79 -9.32 -0.62
CA VAL A 62 -2.19 -8.63 -1.77
C VAL A 62 -2.47 -9.40 -3.06
N PHE A 63 -2.94 -8.70 -4.09
CA PHE A 63 -3.27 -9.28 -5.40
C PHE A 63 -2.43 -8.66 -6.51
N PRO A 64 -1.95 -9.48 -7.47
CA PRO A 64 -1.39 -8.96 -8.71
C PRO A 64 -2.48 -8.33 -9.58
N GLU A 65 -2.06 -7.59 -10.60
CA GLU A 65 -2.96 -7.04 -11.63
C GLU A 65 -3.85 -8.13 -12.27
N ASN A 66 -5.02 -7.71 -12.75
CA ASN A 66 -6.02 -8.57 -13.41
C ASN A 66 -6.54 -9.73 -12.54
N THR A 67 -6.44 -9.62 -11.20
CA THR A 67 -6.94 -10.63 -10.26
C THR A 67 -8.17 -10.12 -9.50
N TYR A 68 -8.02 -9.12 -8.64
CA TYR A 68 -9.13 -8.52 -7.91
C TYR A 68 -9.69 -7.29 -8.64
N PHE A 69 -8.80 -6.43 -9.09
CA PHE A 69 -9.05 -5.32 -10.01
C PHE A 69 -8.21 -5.51 -11.27
N LYS A 70 -8.38 -4.61 -12.25
CA LYS A 70 -7.47 -4.51 -13.39
C LYS A 70 -6.05 -4.14 -12.92
N GLU A 71 -5.98 -3.24 -11.97
CA GLU A 71 -4.74 -2.82 -11.29
C GLU A 71 -4.35 -3.83 -10.22
N ALA A 72 -3.08 -3.86 -9.83
CA ALA A 72 -2.65 -4.55 -8.62
C ALA A 72 -3.34 -3.94 -7.38
N SER A 73 -3.50 -4.70 -6.33
CA SER A 73 -4.23 -4.23 -5.15
C SER A 73 -3.78 -4.90 -3.86
N PHE A 74 -4.17 -4.32 -2.75
CA PHE A 74 -4.24 -5.02 -1.48
C PHE A 74 -5.52 -4.64 -0.73
N GLY A 75 -5.92 -5.49 0.16
CA GLY A 75 -7.12 -5.30 0.96
C GLY A 75 -7.11 -6.15 2.22
N ARG A 76 -8.25 -6.17 2.93
CA ARG A 76 -8.33 -6.85 4.23
C ARG A 76 -7.23 -6.39 5.20
N ALA A 77 -6.82 -5.09 5.09
CA ALA A 77 -5.83 -4.50 5.97
C ALA A 77 -6.41 -4.39 7.39
N VAL A 78 -5.82 -5.10 8.32
CA VAL A 78 -6.34 -5.20 9.69
C VAL A 78 -5.21 -5.23 10.71
N VAL A 79 -5.42 -4.57 11.85
CA VAL A 79 -4.59 -4.68 13.04
C VAL A 79 -5.50 -5.00 14.22
N LYS A 80 -5.14 -6.02 14.98
CA LYS A 80 -5.84 -6.46 16.18
C LYS A 80 -6.00 -5.28 17.16
N LYS A 81 -7.18 -5.14 17.76
CA LYS A 81 -7.58 -3.95 18.55
C LYS A 81 -6.54 -3.53 19.58
N ASN A 82 -6.01 -4.49 20.35
CA ASN A 82 -5.06 -4.23 21.44
C ASN A 82 -3.65 -3.85 20.97
N HIS A 83 -3.39 -3.91 19.65
CA HIS A 83 -2.10 -3.61 19.02
C HIS A 83 -2.18 -2.38 18.09
N ARG A 84 -3.28 -1.62 18.16
CA ARG A 84 -3.41 -0.37 17.38
C ARG A 84 -2.66 0.78 18.06
N GLY A 85 -2.31 1.80 17.27
CA GLY A 85 -1.55 2.95 17.77
C GLY A 85 -0.03 2.75 17.79
N GLU A 86 0.46 1.54 17.51
CA GLU A 86 1.89 1.19 17.51
C GLU A 86 2.54 1.27 16.12
N GLY A 87 1.84 1.83 15.14
CA GLY A 87 2.36 1.97 13.76
C GLY A 87 2.26 0.70 12.90
N TYR A 88 1.68 -0.38 13.37
CA TYR A 88 1.62 -1.66 12.67
C TYR A 88 0.83 -1.59 11.35
N GLY A 89 -0.18 -0.73 11.27
CA GLY A 89 -0.88 -0.45 10.02
C GLY A 89 0.04 0.09 8.93
N HIS A 90 0.96 1.00 9.28
CA HIS A 90 1.97 1.51 8.35
C HIS A 90 2.92 0.41 7.89
N LEU A 91 3.41 -0.43 8.80
CA LEU A 91 4.29 -1.55 8.45
C LEU A 91 3.63 -2.54 7.46
N LEU A 92 2.33 -2.84 7.65
CA LEU A 92 1.58 -3.71 6.76
C LEU A 92 1.43 -3.11 5.36
N VAL A 93 1.08 -1.82 5.27
CA VAL A 93 0.96 -1.11 3.99
C VAL A 93 2.31 -1.03 3.30
N ASP A 94 3.36 -0.62 4.01
CA ASP A 94 4.72 -0.52 3.45
C ASP A 94 5.20 -1.87 2.92
N LYS A 95 4.97 -2.96 3.67
CA LYS A 95 5.33 -4.32 3.24
C LYS A 95 4.55 -4.77 2.01
N SER A 96 3.26 -4.44 1.93
CA SER A 96 2.44 -4.72 0.75
C SER A 96 2.94 -3.97 -0.48
N LEU A 97 3.30 -2.69 -0.33
CA LEU A 97 3.86 -1.86 -1.41
C LEU A 97 5.25 -2.34 -1.83
N GLU A 98 6.12 -2.70 -0.89
CA GLU A 98 7.43 -3.30 -1.16
C GLU A 98 7.29 -4.58 -2.00
N HIS A 99 6.36 -5.47 -1.61
CA HIS A 99 6.10 -6.71 -2.30
C HIS A 99 5.59 -6.49 -3.74
N LEU A 100 4.61 -5.60 -3.93
CA LEU A 100 4.08 -5.25 -5.24
C LEU A 100 5.16 -4.60 -6.13
N LYS A 101 6.00 -3.73 -5.55
CA LYS A 101 7.13 -3.11 -6.25
C LYS A 101 8.15 -4.15 -6.69
N ALA A 102 8.51 -5.10 -5.85
CA ALA A 102 9.43 -6.19 -6.20
C ALA A 102 8.90 -7.04 -7.35
N LYS A 103 7.57 -7.22 -7.42
CA LYS A 103 6.87 -7.91 -8.52
C LYS A 103 6.59 -7.00 -9.74
N LYS A 104 7.07 -5.76 -9.75
CA LYS A 104 6.87 -4.77 -10.82
C LYS A 104 5.38 -4.48 -11.11
N GLN A 105 4.54 -4.52 -10.09
CA GLN A 105 3.11 -4.29 -10.16
C GLN A 105 2.78 -2.82 -9.89
N SER A 106 2.26 -2.10 -10.88
CA SER A 106 1.80 -0.69 -10.80
C SER A 106 0.95 -0.36 -12.03
N PRO A 107 -0.10 0.47 -11.93
CA PRO A 107 -0.54 1.16 -10.71
C PRO A 107 -1.22 0.22 -9.70
N ILE A 108 -1.33 0.69 -8.45
CA ILE A 108 -2.03 0.01 -7.38
C ILE A 108 -3.35 0.71 -7.11
N LYS A 109 -4.45 -0.05 -7.01
CA LYS A 109 -5.77 0.43 -6.62
C LYS A 109 -6.21 -0.21 -5.31
N ILE A 110 -6.78 0.58 -4.42
CA ILE A 110 -7.45 0.09 -3.21
C ILE A 110 -8.86 0.66 -3.10
N SER A 111 -9.77 -0.10 -2.46
CA SER A 111 -11.04 0.38 -1.94
C SER A 111 -10.81 0.69 -0.46
N ALA A 112 -10.64 1.96 -0.13
CA ALA A 112 -10.33 2.40 1.22
C ALA A 112 -11.60 2.84 1.94
N GLN A 113 -11.81 2.41 3.18
CA GLN A 113 -12.86 2.99 4.02
C GLN A 113 -12.60 4.49 4.15
N SER A 114 -13.60 5.33 3.91
CA SER A 114 -13.44 6.79 3.72
C SER A 114 -12.76 7.48 4.91
N TYR A 115 -12.96 6.99 6.13
CA TYR A 115 -12.30 7.53 7.32
C TYR A 115 -10.79 7.23 7.38
N LEU A 116 -10.27 6.28 6.57
CA LEU A 116 -8.84 5.98 6.45
C LEU A 116 -8.15 6.69 5.28
N LYS A 117 -8.82 7.61 4.61
CA LYS A 117 -8.30 8.34 3.44
C LYS A 117 -6.96 9.02 3.70
N GLU A 118 -6.84 9.73 4.83
CA GLU A 118 -5.60 10.42 5.22
C GLU A 118 -4.47 9.41 5.54
N PHE A 119 -4.80 8.29 6.16
CA PHE A 119 -3.85 7.22 6.42
C PHE A 119 -3.23 6.70 5.10
N TYR A 120 -4.04 6.37 4.09
CA TYR A 120 -3.51 5.91 2.80
C TYR A 120 -2.86 7.05 2.00
N ALA A 121 -3.32 8.29 2.14
CA ALA A 121 -2.68 9.45 1.53
C ALA A 121 -1.25 9.65 2.06
N SER A 122 -0.96 9.35 3.33
CA SER A 122 0.38 9.40 3.90
C SER A 122 1.35 8.41 3.24
N HIS A 123 0.84 7.30 2.66
CA HIS A 123 1.59 6.35 1.84
C HIS A 123 1.64 6.76 0.35
N GLY A 124 0.99 7.88 0.01
CA GLY A 124 1.00 8.48 -1.32
C GLY A 124 -0.11 8.03 -2.23
N PHE A 125 -1.13 7.40 -1.72
CA PHE A 125 -2.35 7.15 -2.48
C PHE A 125 -3.13 8.45 -2.73
N ILE A 126 -3.75 8.53 -3.90
CA ILE A 126 -4.59 9.66 -4.31
C ILE A 126 -6.00 9.14 -4.54
N ALA A 127 -6.99 9.75 -3.88
CA ALA A 127 -8.40 9.42 -4.08
C ALA A 127 -8.85 9.84 -5.49
N LYS A 128 -9.66 9.00 -6.14
CA LYS A 128 -10.25 9.28 -7.45
C LYS A 128 -11.72 8.87 -7.47
N GLY A 129 -12.57 9.78 -7.95
CA GLY A 129 -14.02 9.60 -8.00
C GLY A 129 -14.71 9.94 -6.67
N ASP A 130 -16.01 9.70 -6.65
CA ASP A 130 -16.88 9.95 -5.50
C ASP A 130 -16.79 8.81 -4.48
N GLU A 131 -17.22 9.08 -3.26
CA GLU A 131 -17.40 8.05 -2.25
C GLU A 131 -18.57 7.14 -2.61
N TYR A 132 -18.48 5.87 -2.26
CA TYR A 132 -19.51 4.87 -2.52
C TYR A 132 -19.70 3.96 -1.30
N MET A 133 -20.88 3.37 -1.20
CA MET A 133 -21.20 2.44 -0.12
C MET A 133 -20.79 1.02 -0.53
N GLU A 134 -20.03 0.35 0.34
CA GLU A 134 -19.66 -1.06 0.23
C GLU A 134 -19.96 -1.72 1.59
N ASP A 135 -20.83 -2.71 1.64
CA ASP A 135 -21.25 -3.40 2.86
C ASP A 135 -21.69 -2.47 4.02
N GLY A 136 -22.37 -1.36 3.68
CA GLY A 136 -22.85 -0.38 4.68
C GLY A 136 -21.80 0.62 5.17
N ILE A 137 -20.56 0.57 4.68
CA ILE A 137 -19.48 1.46 5.05
C ILE A 137 -19.09 2.34 3.84
N SER A 138 -18.89 3.64 4.05
CA SER A 138 -18.41 4.54 2.98
C SER A 138 -16.97 4.21 2.60
N HIS A 139 -16.73 4.06 1.30
CA HIS A 139 -15.43 3.77 0.70
C HIS A 139 -15.06 4.80 -0.36
N THR A 140 -13.76 4.93 -0.59
CA THR A 140 -13.18 5.76 -1.66
C THR A 140 -12.17 4.93 -2.44
N ALA A 141 -12.26 4.95 -3.78
CA ALA A 141 -11.23 4.37 -4.61
C ALA A 141 -9.96 5.22 -4.54
N MET A 142 -8.83 4.61 -4.17
CA MET A 142 -7.55 5.32 -4.11
C MET A 142 -6.50 4.59 -4.95
N TYR A 143 -5.62 5.39 -5.56
CA TYR A 143 -4.62 4.91 -6.53
C TYR A 143 -3.22 5.38 -6.15
N LEU A 144 -2.23 4.53 -6.38
CA LEU A 144 -0.82 4.84 -6.24
C LEU A 144 -0.07 4.34 -7.48
N ASP A 145 0.69 5.23 -8.13
CA ASP A 145 1.68 4.83 -9.10
C ASP A 145 3.07 4.80 -8.44
N LEU A 146 3.67 3.62 -8.39
CA LEU A 146 4.98 3.42 -7.76
C LEU A 146 6.13 4.05 -8.56
N TRP A 147 5.91 4.34 -9.84
CA TRP A 147 6.93 4.83 -10.77
C TRP A 147 6.87 6.35 -10.97
N GLU A 148 5.68 6.96 -10.93
CA GLU A 148 5.52 8.42 -11.08
C GLU A 148 6.31 9.22 -10.03
N LYS A 149 6.34 8.77 -8.77
CA LYS A 149 7.12 9.44 -7.71
C LYS A 149 8.62 9.48 -8.00
N ASN A 150 9.14 8.46 -8.67
CA ASN A 150 10.56 8.42 -9.05
C ASN A 150 10.84 9.40 -10.19
N ILE A 151 9.92 9.57 -11.14
CA ILE A 151 10.05 10.53 -12.24
C ILE A 151 10.05 11.96 -11.70
N VAL A 152 9.11 12.33 -10.84
CA VAL A 152 9.03 13.68 -10.25
C VAL A 152 10.26 13.98 -9.38
N LYS A 153 10.73 13.02 -8.58
CA LYS A 153 11.93 13.17 -7.77
C LYS A 153 13.19 13.29 -8.65
N PHE A 154 13.29 12.46 -9.69
CA PHE A 154 14.39 12.49 -10.66
C PHE A 154 14.41 13.81 -11.43
N VAL A 155 13.27 14.26 -11.95
CA VAL A 155 13.16 15.54 -12.67
C VAL A 155 13.47 16.73 -11.76
N LYS A 156 12.96 16.77 -10.51
CA LYS A 156 13.32 17.82 -9.54
C LYS A 156 14.81 17.85 -9.24
N THR A 157 15.43 16.69 -9.01
CA THR A 157 16.86 16.61 -8.69
C THR A 157 17.72 17.06 -9.87
N HIS A 158 17.40 16.61 -11.10
CA HIS A 158 18.13 17.01 -12.30
C HIS A 158 17.90 18.48 -12.66
N PHE A 159 16.68 18.99 -12.49
CA PHE A 159 16.36 20.38 -12.73
C PHE A 159 17.09 21.32 -11.76
N LEU A 160 17.18 20.95 -10.48
CA LEU A 160 17.96 21.70 -9.47
C LEU A 160 19.46 21.65 -9.77
N GLN A 161 20.00 20.49 -10.18
CA GLN A 161 21.40 20.37 -10.59
C GLN A 161 21.73 21.21 -11.84
N CYS A 162 20.82 21.23 -12.84
CA CYS A 162 20.97 22.08 -14.02
C CYS A 162 20.93 23.57 -13.67
N LEU A 163 20.04 23.98 -12.74
CA LEU A 163 19.97 25.36 -12.26
C LEU A 163 21.24 25.77 -11.50
N GLU A 164 21.73 24.93 -10.59
CA GLU A 164 22.98 25.19 -9.86
C GLU A 164 24.19 25.26 -10.79
N PHE A 165 24.27 24.39 -11.80
CA PHE A 165 25.28 24.42 -12.82
C PHE A 165 25.23 25.75 -13.63
N SER A 166 24.03 26.18 -14.05
CA SER A 166 23.83 27.43 -14.78
C SER A 166 24.17 28.65 -13.93
N ILE A 167 23.81 28.66 -12.65
CA ILE A 167 24.15 29.76 -11.72
C ILE A 167 25.65 29.83 -11.47
N ASN A 168 26.32 28.69 -11.36
CA ASN A 168 27.77 28.66 -11.21
C ASN A 168 28.52 29.13 -12.47
N GLN A 169 28.03 28.80 -13.66
CA GLN A 169 28.55 29.32 -14.94
C GLN A 169 28.44 30.86 -15.01
N ILE A 170 27.30 31.42 -14.54
CA ILE A 170 27.11 32.88 -14.47
C ILE A 170 28.03 33.53 -13.44
N LYS A 171 28.27 32.89 -12.30
CA LYS A 171 29.17 33.42 -11.25
C LYS A 171 30.65 33.34 -11.59
N THR A 172 31.05 32.41 -12.45
CA THR A 172 32.46 32.23 -12.84
C THR A 172 32.85 33.01 -14.10
N GLY A 173 31.91 33.81 -14.68
CA GLY A 173 32.26 34.73 -15.78
C GLY A 173 32.65 34.05 -17.10
N CYS A 174 32.41 32.76 -17.27
CA CYS A 174 32.74 32.00 -18.48
C CYS A 174 31.64 32.10 -19.56
N LEU A 175 31.18 33.31 -19.84
CA LEU A 175 30.39 33.59 -21.06
C LEU A 175 31.05 34.76 -21.80
N PHE A 176 31.40 34.45 -23.05
CA PHE A 176 31.98 35.34 -24.08
C PHE A 176 33.49 35.43 -24.14
N ALA A 177 34.10 34.44 -24.77
CA ALA A 177 35.22 34.70 -25.68
C ALA A 177 34.69 34.55 -27.12
N ASN A 178 34.44 35.64 -27.82
CA ASN A 178 34.22 35.65 -29.26
C ASN A 178 35.53 35.26 -29.95
N PRO A 179 35.54 34.38 -30.95
CA PRO A 179 36.66 34.24 -31.85
C PRO A 179 36.62 35.40 -32.85
N ALA A 180 37.75 36.09 -32.96
CA ALA A 180 38.08 36.96 -34.09
C ALA A 180 38.38 36.09 -35.32
#